data_974f8cdb901fcad89a66b350ee412419
#
_entry.id   974f8cdb901fcad89a66b350ee412419
#
_cell.length_a   1.000
_cell.length_b   1.000
_cell.length_c   1.000
_cell.angle_alpha   90.00
_cell.angle_beta   90.00
_cell.angle_gamma   90.00
#
_symmetry.space_group_name_H-M   'P 1'
#
loop_
_entity.id
_entity.type
_entity.pdbx_description
1 polymer ?
#
loop_
_entity_poly.entity_id
_entity_poly.type
_entity_poly.pdbx_seq_one_letter_code
_entity_poly.pdbx_strand_id
1 'polypeptide(L)'
;TGALEKTLEYLAKNHSEKRVAYVFPHGGLFAESDNWYKTYKPAILAVLQKWDVPYVDIEESAPPMGPYGSSRLSDKYTSDGIHPNAAGYEQLYMEPIAALLMDL
;
A
#
# COMPACT_ATOMS: atom_id res chain seq x y z
N THR A 1 5.83 0.67 12.77
CA THR A 1 4.63 -0.05 13.26
C THR A 1 4.09 0.56 14.52
N GLY A 2 4.95 1.06 15.40
CA GLY A 2 4.48 1.73 16.62
C GLY A 2 3.61 2.94 16.32
N ALA A 3 3.98 3.74 15.33
CA ALA A 3 3.19 4.90 14.92
C ALA A 3 1.86 4.48 14.31
N LEU A 4 1.85 3.44 13.48
CA LEU A 4 0.62 2.93 12.89
C LEU A 4 -0.32 2.40 13.98
N GLU A 5 0.20 1.62 14.92
CA GLU A 5 -0.63 1.08 16.00
C GLU A 5 -1.21 2.19 16.87
N LYS A 6 -0.42 3.22 17.20
CA LYS A 6 -0.92 4.36 17.95
C LYS A 6 -2.00 5.13 17.19
N THR A 7 -1.85 5.25 15.88
CA THR A 7 -2.86 5.89 15.04
C THR A 7 -4.17 5.09 15.08
N LEU A 8 -4.10 3.78 14.97
CA LEU A 8 -5.28 2.92 15.03
C LEU A 8 -5.93 2.97 16.41
N GLU A 9 -5.16 2.99 17.49
CA GLU A 9 -5.68 3.16 18.83
C GLU A 9 -6.42 4.47 18.99
N TYR A 10 -5.83 5.55 18.49
CA TYR A 10 -6.47 6.87 18.53
C TYR A 10 -7.79 6.88 17.77
N LEU A 11 -7.82 6.30 16.57
CA LEU A 11 -9.03 6.25 15.76
C LEU A 11 -10.11 5.40 16.43
N ALA A 12 -9.74 4.26 16.99
CA ALA A 12 -10.70 3.41 17.70
C ALA A 12 -11.30 4.10 18.92
N LYS A 13 -10.49 4.89 19.61
CA LYS A 13 -10.92 5.59 20.83
C LYS A 13 -11.78 6.83 20.53
N ASN A 14 -11.40 7.60 19.51
CA ASN A 14 -12.01 8.91 19.27
C ASN A 14 -12.92 8.95 18.04
N HIS A 15 -12.84 7.96 17.14
CA HIS A 15 -13.60 7.91 15.91
C HIS A 15 -14.08 6.49 15.62
N SER A 16 -14.62 5.83 16.62
CA SER A 16 -15.01 4.42 16.51
C SER A 16 -16.10 4.17 15.46
N GLU A 17 -16.87 5.19 15.10
CA GLU A 17 -17.89 5.10 14.04
C GLU A 17 -17.31 5.17 12.64
N LYS A 18 -16.04 5.48 12.48
CA LYS A 18 -15.38 5.56 11.19
C LYS A 18 -14.78 4.23 10.80
N ARG A 19 -14.77 3.96 9.50
CA ARG A 19 -14.11 2.78 8.96
C ARG A 19 -12.76 3.17 8.41
N VAL A 20 -11.79 2.29 8.55
CA VAL A 20 -10.41 2.54 8.18
C VAL A 20 -9.94 1.45 7.23
N ALA A 21 -9.22 1.85 6.20
CA ALA A 21 -8.56 0.94 5.29
C ALA A 21 -7.13 1.41 5.06
N TYR A 22 -6.27 0.51 4.64
CA TYR A 22 -4.86 0.81 4.42
C TYR A 22 -4.49 0.52 2.96
N VAL A 23 -3.64 1.35 2.39
CA VAL A 23 -3.14 1.18 1.02
C VAL A 23 -1.62 1.08 1.06
N PHE A 24 -1.07 -0.04 0.58
CA PHE A 24 0.36 -0.12 0.29
C PHE A 24 0.56 0.45 -1.11
N PRO A 25 1.28 1.57 -1.26
CA PRO A 25 1.53 2.14 -2.57
C PRO A 25 2.47 1.27 -3.39
N HIS A 26 2.56 1.53 -4.69
CA HIS A 26 3.52 0.84 -5.54
C HIS A 26 4.94 1.09 -4.99
N GLY A 27 5.83 0.14 -5.25
CA GLY A 27 7.19 0.23 -4.74
C GLY A 27 7.88 1.51 -5.19
N GLY A 28 8.49 2.20 -4.24
CA GLY A 28 9.38 3.32 -4.49
C GLY A 28 10.82 2.88 -4.37
N LEU A 29 11.74 3.82 -4.25
CA LEU A 29 13.15 3.49 -4.08
C LEU A 29 13.41 2.58 -2.88
N PHE A 30 12.53 2.61 -1.89
CA PHE A 30 12.64 1.78 -0.70
C PHE A 30 12.32 0.31 -0.97
N ALA A 31 11.61 0.01 -2.03
CA ALA A 31 11.27 -1.36 -2.36
C ALA A 31 12.49 -2.21 -2.72
N GLU A 32 13.61 -1.60 -3.00
CA GLU A 32 14.86 -2.30 -3.24
C GLU A 32 15.52 -2.79 -1.96
N SER A 33 15.04 -2.35 -0.79
CA SER A 33 15.62 -2.71 0.49
C SER A 33 15.06 -4.04 0.98
N ASP A 34 15.95 -4.96 1.32
CA ASP A 34 15.56 -6.20 1.97
C ASP A 34 14.80 -5.95 3.28
N ASN A 35 15.14 -4.86 3.99
CA ASN A 35 14.48 -4.52 5.24
C ASN A 35 12.99 -4.25 5.05
N TRP A 36 12.61 -3.64 3.90
CA TRP A 36 11.20 -3.40 3.62
C TRP A 36 10.43 -4.73 3.58
N TYR A 37 10.89 -5.67 2.76
CA TYR A 37 10.19 -6.93 2.55
C TYR A 37 10.30 -7.90 3.73
N LYS A 38 11.43 -7.89 4.42
CA LYS A 38 11.69 -8.87 5.48
C LYS A 38 11.29 -8.39 6.87
N THR A 39 11.27 -7.08 7.08
CA THR A 39 11.08 -6.51 8.41
C THR A 39 9.86 -5.59 8.47
N TYR A 40 9.84 -4.54 7.67
CA TYR A 40 8.84 -3.50 7.83
C TYR A 40 7.46 -3.90 7.31
N LYS A 41 7.39 -4.42 6.10
CA LYS A 41 6.11 -4.79 5.52
C LYS A 41 5.40 -5.90 6.30
N PRO A 42 6.10 -7.00 6.68
CA PRO A 42 5.48 -8.01 7.54
C PRO A 42 4.99 -7.46 8.87
N ALA A 43 5.73 -6.52 9.47
CA ALA A 43 5.31 -5.90 10.73
C ALA A 43 4.06 -5.05 10.56
N ILE A 44 3.94 -4.30 9.47
CA ILE A 44 2.74 -3.53 9.16
C ILE A 44 1.55 -4.48 8.94
N LEU A 45 1.74 -5.55 8.17
CA LEU A 45 0.70 -6.54 7.94
C LEU A 45 0.20 -7.16 9.24
N ALA A 46 1.11 -7.45 10.18
CA ALA A 46 0.73 -7.99 11.49
C ALA A 46 -0.15 -7.02 12.27
N VAL A 47 0.16 -5.73 12.23
CA VAL A 47 -0.65 -4.69 12.89
C VAL A 47 -2.03 -4.60 12.24
N LEU A 48 -2.09 -4.60 10.89
CA LEU A 48 -3.37 -4.54 10.19
C LEU A 48 -4.25 -5.75 10.52
N GLN A 49 -3.66 -6.93 10.61
CA GLN A 49 -4.38 -8.14 11.00
C GLN A 49 -4.87 -8.08 12.44
N LYS A 50 -4.04 -7.59 13.35
CA LYS A 50 -4.40 -7.45 14.76
C LYS A 50 -5.60 -6.54 14.95
N TRP A 51 -5.69 -5.47 14.17
CA TRP A 51 -6.76 -4.48 14.27
C TRP A 51 -7.89 -4.70 13.27
N ASP A 52 -7.81 -5.80 12.52
CA ASP A 52 -8.82 -6.15 11.51
C ASP A 52 -9.04 -5.03 10.50
N VAL A 53 -7.96 -4.43 10.02
CA VAL A 53 -8.00 -3.35 9.05
C VAL A 53 -7.85 -3.94 7.64
N PRO A 54 -8.85 -3.77 6.76
CA PRO A 54 -8.72 -4.21 5.38
C PRO A 54 -7.68 -3.37 4.64
N TYR A 55 -7.02 -3.98 3.67
CA TYR A 55 -6.00 -3.28 2.91
C TYR A 55 -5.97 -3.73 1.46
N VAL A 56 -5.36 -2.90 0.62
CA VAL A 56 -4.99 -3.26 -0.74
C VAL A 56 -3.49 -3.07 -0.92
N ASP A 57 -2.86 -4.00 -1.60
CA ASP A 57 -1.41 -4.01 -1.80
C ASP A 57 -1.09 -3.69 -3.26
N ILE A 58 -0.93 -2.40 -3.54
CA ILE A 58 -0.62 -1.94 -4.90
C ILE A 58 0.82 -2.30 -5.26
N GLU A 59 1.71 -2.36 -4.28
CA GLU A 59 3.08 -2.80 -4.53
C GLU A 59 3.12 -4.20 -5.12
N GLU A 60 2.32 -5.12 -4.61
CA GLU A 60 2.28 -6.49 -5.11
C GLU A 60 1.64 -6.58 -6.50
N SER A 61 0.58 -5.82 -6.73
CA SER A 61 -0.15 -5.87 -7.99
C SER A 61 0.48 -5.04 -9.11
N ALA A 62 1.26 -4.01 -8.79
CA ALA A 62 1.87 -3.15 -9.80
C ALA A 62 3.07 -3.86 -10.45
N PRO A 63 3.11 -3.92 -11.80
CA PRO A 63 4.23 -4.57 -12.47
C PRO A 63 5.48 -3.70 -12.40
N PRO A 64 6.54 -4.18 -11.76
CA PRO A 64 7.80 -3.45 -11.72
C PRO A 64 8.55 -3.58 -13.04
N MET A 65 9.41 -2.64 -13.34
CA MET A 65 10.26 -2.67 -14.53
C MET A 65 11.58 -3.38 -14.29
N GLY A 66 11.90 -3.74 -13.18
CA GLY A 66 13.21 -4.29 -12.92
C GLY A 66 13.16 -5.65 -12.27
N PRO A 67 14.30 -6.13 -11.86
CA PRO A 67 14.37 -7.36 -11.10
C PRO A 67 13.68 -7.18 -9.75
N TYR A 68 13.56 -8.28 -9.06
CA TYR A 68 12.98 -8.31 -7.74
C TYR A 68 13.51 -7.17 -6.86
N GLY A 69 12.62 -6.50 -6.19
CA GLY A 69 12.97 -5.36 -5.34
C GLY A 69 13.03 -4.05 -6.09
N SER A 70 12.95 -4.05 -7.40
CA SER A 70 12.90 -2.81 -8.16
C SER A 70 11.57 -2.11 -7.88
N SER A 71 11.66 -0.83 -7.66
CA SER A 71 10.50 0.01 -7.39
C SER A 71 9.89 0.62 -8.63
N ARG A 72 10.52 0.44 -9.75
CA ARG A 72 10.10 1.13 -10.97
C ARG A 72 8.87 0.49 -11.58
N LEU A 73 7.91 1.32 -11.92
CA LEU A 73 6.73 0.89 -12.67
C LEU A 73 7.11 0.62 -14.13
N SER A 74 6.33 -0.22 -14.79
CA SER A 74 6.50 -0.46 -16.22
C SER A 74 6.15 0.79 -17.03
N ASP A 75 6.66 0.91 -18.25
CA ASP A 75 6.43 2.06 -19.12
C ASP A 75 4.94 2.29 -19.43
N LYS A 76 4.14 1.25 -19.34
CA LYS A 76 2.70 1.36 -19.53
C LYS A 76 2.05 2.29 -18.51
N TYR A 77 2.61 2.32 -17.29
CA TYR A 77 2.00 3.01 -16.15
C TYR A 77 2.76 4.24 -15.68
N THR A 78 3.87 4.56 -16.32
CA THR A 78 4.71 5.68 -15.90
C THR A 78 5.54 6.21 -17.07
N SER A 79 5.86 7.50 -17.01
CA SER A 79 6.80 8.11 -17.95
C SER A 79 8.21 8.26 -17.35
N ASP A 80 8.34 8.28 -16.04
CA ASP A 80 9.63 8.46 -15.36
C ASP A 80 10.08 7.24 -14.55
N GLY A 81 9.27 6.20 -14.51
CA GLY A 81 9.58 4.98 -13.77
C GLY A 81 9.20 5.01 -12.30
N ILE A 82 8.75 6.15 -11.80
CA ILE A 82 8.46 6.34 -10.36
C ILE A 82 7.02 6.78 -10.14
N HIS A 83 6.57 7.82 -10.83
CA HIS A 83 5.23 8.38 -10.65
C HIS A 83 4.26 7.75 -11.64
N PRO A 84 3.08 7.30 -11.19
CA PRO A 84 2.09 6.75 -12.11
C PRO A 84 1.64 7.81 -13.12
N ASN A 85 1.44 7.39 -14.36
CA ASN A 85 0.74 8.22 -15.34
C ASN A 85 -0.78 8.05 -15.17
N ALA A 86 -1.59 8.60 -16.10
CA ALA A 86 -3.05 8.50 -16.00
C ALA A 86 -3.53 7.05 -15.95
N ALA A 87 -2.98 6.18 -16.80
CA ALA A 87 -3.33 4.75 -16.79
C ALA A 87 -2.91 4.08 -15.48
N GLY A 88 -1.74 4.46 -14.93
CA GLY A 88 -1.26 3.95 -13.66
C GLY A 88 -2.18 4.31 -12.51
N TYR A 89 -2.57 5.57 -12.42
CA TYR A 89 -3.51 5.98 -11.37
C TYR A 89 -4.86 5.29 -11.50
N GLU A 90 -5.38 5.18 -12.71
CA GLU A 90 -6.68 4.55 -12.92
C GLU A 90 -6.65 3.05 -12.61
N GLN A 91 -5.73 2.33 -13.21
CA GLN A 91 -5.73 0.86 -13.14
C GLN A 91 -5.07 0.31 -11.88
N LEU A 92 -4.02 0.97 -11.39
CA LEU A 92 -3.29 0.47 -10.23
C LEU A 92 -3.83 1.01 -8.91
N TYR A 93 -4.43 2.19 -8.91
CA TYR A 93 -4.91 2.84 -7.69
C TYR A 93 -6.42 2.97 -7.64
N MET A 94 -7.03 3.64 -8.60
CA MET A 94 -8.45 3.98 -8.51
C MET A 94 -9.35 2.75 -8.48
N GLU A 95 -9.13 1.80 -9.37
CA GLU A 95 -9.95 0.60 -9.43
C GLU A 95 -9.82 -0.26 -8.18
N PRO A 96 -8.60 -0.62 -7.73
CA PRO A 96 -8.46 -1.42 -6.51
C PRO A 96 -8.94 -0.70 -5.25
N ILE A 97 -8.69 0.60 -5.14
CA ILE A 97 -9.11 1.37 -3.97
C ILE A 97 -10.63 1.49 -3.94
N ALA A 98 -11.25 1.75 -5.09
CA ALA A 98 -12.71 1.80 -5.16
C ALA A 98 -13.34 0.47 -4.72
N ALA A 99 -12.79 -0.65 -5.19
CA ALA A 99 -13.26 -1.96 -4.77
C ALA A 99 -13.11 -2.17 -3.26
N LEU A 100 -11.98 -1.75 -2.69
CA LEU A 100 -11.76 -1.83 -1.25
C LEU A 100 -12.78 -1.01 -0.48
N LEU A 101 -13.04 0.22 -0.91
CA LEU A 101 -13.99 1.11 -0.24
C LEU A 101 -15.42 0.59 -0.30
N MET A 102 -15.79 -0.09 -1.37
CA MET A 102 -17.12 -0.67 -1.49
C MET A 102 -17.36 -1.82 -0.53
N ASP A 103 -16.30 -2.48 -0.06
CA ASP A 103 -16.38 -3.59 0.87
C ASP A 103 -16.34 -3.15 2.36
N LEU A 104 -16.14 -1.88 2.62
CA LEU A 104 -16.06 -1.40 3.99
C LEU A 104 -17.42 -1.34 4.73
#